data_3eeefb08cc1ea96dcbce9bbddd3ab2c8
#
_entry.id   3eeefb08cc1ea96dcbce9bbddd3ab2c8
#
_cell.length_a   1.000
_cell.length_b   1.000
_cell.length_c   1.000
_cell.angle_alpha   90.00
_cell.angle_beta   90.00
_cell.angle_gamma   90.00
#
_symmetry.space_group_name_H-M   'P 1'
#
loop_
_entity.id
_entity.type
_entity.pdbx_description
1 polymer ?
#
loop_
_entity_poly.entity_id
_entity_poly.type
_entity_poly.pdbx_seq_one_letter_code
_entity_poly.pdbx_strand_id
1 'polypeptide(L)'
;MPNSLAALFVFAFCLVMIASSRGIGETYAIFLLPLSETFGWNRANVTSIYAIYMVALGFGSLLSGLVFDRFGPRFNYMIGLMLLAGCYGFAGKLNSLVSFYFVVGICGGIGAAMVGIVPTQSLISRWFHRRRGTVLSIAYSGQGIGVMLL
;
A
#
# COMPACT_ATOMS: atom_id res chain seq x y z
N MET A 1 15.88 -4.09 27.08
CA MET A 1 16.19 -4.43 25.68
C MET A 1 14.98 -5.14 25.12
N PRO A 2 14.40 -4.73 23.99
CA PRO A 2 13.32 -5.51 23.39
C PRO A 2 13.84 -6.92 23.07
N ASN A 3 13.03 -7.93 23.39
CA ASN A 3 13.39 -9.32 23.11
C ASN A 3 13.76 -9.44 21.62
N SER A 4 14.91 -10.04 21.32
CA SER A 4 15.40 -10.19 19.94
C SER A 4 14.36 -10.84 19.02
N LEU A 5 13.54 -11.74 19.56
CA LEU A 5 12.40 -12.36 18.86
C LEU A 5 11.31 -11.33 18.50
N ALA A 6 10.93 -10.46 19.41
CA ALA A 6 9.92 -9.44 19.11
C ALA A 6 10.39 -8.45 18.03
N ALA A 7 11.65 -8.05 18.07
CA ALA A 7 12.24 -7.21 17.02
C ALA A 7 12.24 -7.91 15.64
N LEU A 8 12.53 -9.22 15.61
CA LEU A 8 12.48 -10.01 14.38
C LEU A 8 11.04 -10.11 13.82
N PHE A 9 10.05 -10.33 14.69
CA PHE A 9 8.63 -10.33 14.26
C PHE A 9 8.19 -8.99 13.70
N VAL A 10 8.55 -7.88 14.34
CA VAL A 10 8.23 -6.54 13.83
C VAL A 10 8.89 -6.30 12.48
N PHE A 11 10.13 -6.71 12.31
CA PHE A 11 10.87 -6.59 11.05
C PHE A 11 10.20 -7.41 9.93
N ALA A 12 9.90 -8.69 10.18
CA ALA A 12 9.22 -9.56 9.22
C ALA A 12 7.84 -9.01 8.83
N PHE A 13 7.08 -8.53 9.82
CA PHE A 13 5.80 -7.86 9.58
C PHE A 13 5.95 -6.64 8.67
N CYS A 14 6.91 -5.77 8.93
CA CYS A 14 7.21 -4.59 8.13
C CYS A 14 7.56 -4.95 6.67
N LEU A 15 8.37 -5.99 6.49
CA LEU A 15 8.78 -6.48 5.18
C LEU A 15 7.57 -6.98 4.38
N VAL A 16 6.71 -7.80 4.99
CA VAL A 16 5.48 -8.32 4.36
C VAL A 16 4.54 -7.18 4.01
N MET A 17 4.35 -6.19 4.89
CA MET A 17 3.46 -5.06 4.63
C MET A 17 3.94 -4.17 3.47
N ILE A 18 5.25 -3.89 3.41
CA ILE A 18 5.83 -3.13 2.28
C ILE A 18 5.69 -3.92 0.97
N ALA A 19 6.03 -5.23 0.98
CA ALA A 19 5.92 -6.08 -0.19
C ALA A 19 4.48 -6.12 -0.70
N SER A 20 3.50 -6.34 0.18
CA SER A 20 2.07 -6.36 -0.17
C SER A 20 1.58 -5.04 -0.72
N SER A 21 1.94 -3.91 -0.07
CA SER A 21 1.52 -2.57 -0.52
C SER A 21 2.01 -2.26 -1.93
N ARG A 22 3.27 -2.61 -2.24
CA ARG A 22 3.84 -2.38 -3.58
C ARG A 22 3.34 -3.37 -4.60
N GLY A 23 3.32 -4.67 -4.26
CA GLY A 23 2.81 -5.70 -5.17
C GLY A 23 1.38 -5.41 -5.62
N ILE A 24 0.48 -5.10 -4.69
CA ILE A 24 -0.92 -4.74 -5.01
C ILE A 24 -0.98 -3.48 -5.90
N GLY A 25 -0.16 -2.47 -5.64
CA GLY A 25 -0.13 -1.25 -6.46
C GLY A 25 0.33 -1.49 -7.90
N GLU A 26 1.36 -2.32 -8.09
CA GLU A 26 1.92 -2.62 -9.41
C GLU A 26 1.08 -3.66 -10.19
N THR A 27 0.31 -4.50 -9.50
CA THR A 27 -0.63 -5.44 -10.12
C THR A 27 -1.61 -4.74 -11.06
N TYR A 28 -1.94 -3.46 -10.80
CA TYR A 28 -2.78 -2.66 -11.69
C TYR A 28 -2.22 -2.57 -13.12
N ALA A 29 -0.89 -2.52 -13.28
CA ALA A 29 -0.25 -2.45 -14.59
C ALA A 29 -0.54 -3.70 -15.45
N ILE A 30 -0.66 -4.88 -14.80
CA ILE A 30 -0.98 -6.15 -15.47
C ILE A 30 -2.45 -6.16 -15.90
N PHE A 31 -3.34 -5.61 -15.09
CA PHE A 31 -4.77 -5.56 -15.38
C PHE A 31 -5.18 -4.44 -16.35
N LEU A 32 -4.27 -3.52 -16.67
CA LEU A 32 -4.56 -2.40 -17.57
C LEU A 32 -5.03 -2.86 -18.95
N LEU A 33 -4.36 -3.85 -19.54
CA LEU A 33 -4.69 -4.35 -20.86
C LEU A 33 -6.03 -5.11 -20.87
N PRO A 34 -6.26 -6.12 -20.02
CA PRO A 34 -7.55 -6.81 -19.92
C PRO A 34 -8.74 -5.87 -19.62
N LEU A 35 -8.55 -4.88 -18.76
CA LEU A 35 -9.59 -3.89 -18.45
C LEU A 35 -9.97 -3.06 -19.67
N SER A 36 -8.99 -2.58 -20.43
CA SER A 36 -9.25 -1.81 -21.64
C SER A 36 -9.99 -2.60 -22.70
N GLU A 37 -9.68 -3.91 -22.84
CA GLU A 37 -10.32 -4.80 -23.81
C GLU A 37 -11.73 -5.21 -23.38
N THR A 38 -11.93 -5.54 -22.09
CA THR A 38 -13.22 -6.02 -21.56
C THR A 38 -14.28 -4.93 -21.54
N PHE A 39 -13.90 -3.71 -21.17
CA PHE A 39 -14.83 -2.59 -21.02
C PHE A 39 -14.82 -1.62 -22.21
N GLY A 40 -13.96 -1.84 -23.21
CA GLY A 40 -13.82 -0.96 -24.37
C GLY A 40 -13.31 0.45 -23.99
N TRP A 41 -12.67 0.59 -22.83
CA TRP A 41 -12.17 1.89 -22.36
C TRP A 41 -10.86 2.26 -23.06
N ASN A 42 -10.73 3.55 -23.38
CA ASN A 42 -9.50 4.07 -23.96
C ASN A 42 -8.35 3.89 -22.94
N ARG A 43 -7.17 3.51 -23.43
CA ARG A 43 -5.95 3.37 -22.61
C ARG A 43 -5.68 4.60 -21.76
N ALA A 44 -5.95 5.80 -22.27
CA ALA A 44 -5.81 7.05 -21.52
C ALA A 44 -6.70 7.08 -20.26
N ASN A 45 -7.94 6.58 -20.36
CA ASN A 45 -8.87 6.53 -19.22
C ASN A 45 -8.39 5.54 -18.15
N VAL A 46 -7.85 4.39 -18.56
CA VAL A 46 -7.35 3.39 -17.63
C VAL A 46 -6.07 3.87 -16.96
N THR A 47 -5.15 4.51 -17.70
CA THR A 47 -3.93 5.10 -17.13
C THR A 47 -4.23 6.23 -16.15
N SER A 48 -5.30 7.01 -16.39
CA SER A 48 -5.68 8.09 -15.48
C SER A 48 -6.17 7.59 -14.11
N ILE A 49 -6.70 6.35 -14.01
CA ILE A 49 -7.02 5.72 -12.72
C ILE A 49 -5.74 5.56 -11.90
N TYR A 50 -4.65 5.10 -12.54
CA TYR A 50 -3.36 4.95 -11.87
C TYR A 50 -2.77 6.31 -11.46
N ALA A 51 -2.94 7.34 -12.26
CA ALA A 51 -2.52 8.70 -11.90
C ALA A 51 -3.24 9.19 -10.64
N ILE A 52 -4.56 8.98 -10.56
CA ILE A 52 -5.37 9.32 -9.37
C ILE A 52 -4.91 8.49 -8.17
N TYR A 53 -4.64 7.18 -8.35
CA TYR A 53 -4.09 6.33 -7.32
C TYR A 53 -2.78 6.88 -6.74
N MET A 54 -1.85 7.34 -7.59
CA MET A 54 -0.59 7.93 -7.16
C MET A 54 -0.78 9.23 -6.38
N VAL A 55 -1.68 10.10 -6.82
CA VAL A 55 -2.04 11.32 -6.09
C VAL A 55 -2.67 10.99 -4.74
N ALA A 56 -3.61 10.05 -4.72
CA ALA A 56 -4.27 9.58 -3.49
C ALA A 56 -3.27 8.92 -2.52
N LEU A 57 -2.29 8.19 -3.02
CA LEU A 57 -1.19 7.62 -2.25
C LEU A 57 -0.35 8.72 -1.58
N GLY A 58 -0.04 9.80 -2.30
CA GLY A 58 0.67 10.96 -1.76
C GLY A 58 -0.09 11.60 -0.59
N PHE A 59 -1.35 11.95 -0.79
CA PHE A 59 -2.21 12.50 0.27
C PHE A 59 -2.46 11.49 1.40
N GLY A 60 -2.67 10.23 1.07
CA GLY A 60 -2.84 9.14 2.01
C GLY A 60 -1.63 8.95 2.93
N SER A 61 -0.42 9.23 2.42
CA SER A 61 0.82 9.17 3.21
C SER A 61 0.82 10.21 4.34
N LEU A 62 0.32 11.41 4.09
CA LEU A 62 0.16 12.45 5.13
C LEU A 62 -0.88 12.02 6.17
N LEU A 63 -2.03 11.52 5.73
CA LEU A 63 -3.07 11.00 6.60
C LEU A 63 -2.57 9.82 7.44
N SER A 64 -1.82 8.91 6.82
CA SER A 64 -1.21 7.77 7.52
C SER A 64 -0.28 8.22 8.64
N GLY A 65 0.53 9.26 8.42
CA GLY A 65 1.38 9.84 9.46
C GLY A 65 0.56 10.35 10.65
N LEU A 66 -0.47 11.14 10.38
CA LEU A 66 -1.35 11.70 11.41
C LEU A 66 -2.08 10.62 12.20
N VAL A 67 -2.64 9.62 11.51
CA VAL A 67 -3.35 8.49 12.14
C VAL A 67 -2.38 7.65 12.96
N PHE A 68 -1.19 7.38 12.44
CA PHE A 68 -0.15 6.61 13.11
C PHE A 68 0.30 7.27 14.41
N ASP A 69 0.51 8.59 14.41
CA ASP A 69 0.95 9.33 15.58
C ASP A 69 -0.14 9.46 16.65
N ARG A 70 -1.41 9.60 16.24
CA ARG A 70 -2.54 9.79 17.14
C ARG A 70 -3.10 8.49 17.71
N PHE A 71 -3.27 7.46 16.88
CA PHE A 71 -3.95 6.21 17.21
C PHE A 71 -3.03 5.00 17.28
N GLY A 72 -1.78 5.17 16.86
CA GLY A 72 -0.77 4.12 16.86
C GLY A 72 -0.76 3.21 15.63
N PRO A 73 0.26 2.32 15.55
CA PRO A 73 0.50 1.50 14.38
C PRO A 73 -0.62 0.50 14.08
N ARG A 74 -1.19 -0.12 15.12
CA ARG A 74 -2.22 -1.14 14.97
C ARG A 74 -3.45 -0.61 14.25
N PHE A 75 -3.93 0.56 14.66
CA PHE A 75 -5.12 1.19 14.10
C PHE A 75 -4.88 1.64 12.65
N ASN A 76 -3.71 2.22 12.38
CA ASN A 76 -3.33 2.64 11.03
C ASN A 76 -3.29 1.46 10.04
N TYR A 77 -2.64 0.35 10.39
CA TYR A 77 -2.60 -0.85 9.54
C TYR A 77 -3.98 -1.51 9.38
N MET A 78 -4.81 -1.54 10.43
CA MET A 78 -6.17 -2.08 10.34
C MET A 78 -7.01 -1.30 9.32
N ILE A 79 -7.00 0.03 9.39
CA ILE A 79 -7.73 0.88 8.43
C ILE A 79 -7.20 0.65 7.01
N GLY A 80 -5.89 0.66 6.84
CA GLY A 80 -5.27 0.46 5.53
C GLY A 80 -5.64 -0.90 4.91
N LEU A 81 -5.57 -1.98 5.69
CA LEU A 81 -5.93 -3.32 5.23
C LEU A 81 -7.44 -3.45 4.92
N MET A 82 -8.31 -2.86 5.76
CA MET A 82 -9.75 -2.84 5.50
C MET A 82 -10.09 -2.08 4.22
N LEU A 83 -9.45 -0.93 3.99
CA LEU A 83 -9.61 -0.16 2.75
C LEU A 83 -9.16 -0.98 1.54
N LEU A 84 -7.99 -1.60 1.58
CA LEU A 84 -7.49 -2.42 0.48
C LEU A 84 -8.40 -3.63 0.23
N ALA A 85 -8.76 -4.38 1.27
CA ALA A 85 -9.65 -5.53 1.15
C ALA A 85 -11.02 -5.13 0.57
N GLY A 86 -11.60 -4.00 1.03
CA GLY A 86 -12.85 -3.48 0.50
C GLY A 86 -12.72 -3.07 -0.96
N CYS A 87 -11.70 -2.28 -1.31
CA CYS A 87 -11.50 -1.79 -2.67
C CYS A 87 -11.34 -2.94 -3.67
N TYR A 88 -10.44 -3.87 -3.39
CA TYR A 88 -10.18 -4.99 -4.32
C TYR A 88 -11.26 -6.07 -4.27
N GLY A 89 -11.90 -6.28 -3.10
CA GLY A 89 -13.05 -7.19 -2.98
C GLY A 89 -14.27 -6.73 -3.77
N PHE A 90 -14.50 -5.41 -3.88
CA PHE A 90 -15.58 -4.85 -4.67
C PHE A 90 -15.19 -4.56 -6.13
N ALA A 91 -13.91 -4.53 -6.47
CA ALA A 91 -13.42 -4.19 -7.82
C ALA A 91 -14.05 -5.06 -8.92
N GLY A 92 -14.26 -6.35 -8.67
CA GLY A 92 -14.89 -7.27 -9.62
C GLY A 92 -16.38 -7.01 -9.89
N LYS A 93 -17.05 -6.16 -9.12
CA LYS A 93 -18.47 -5.78 -9.30
C LYS A 93 -18.64 -4.39 -9.93
N LEU A 94 -17.54 -3.68 -10.19
CA LEU A 94 -17.57 -2.34 -10.74
C LEU A 94 -17.70 -2.39 -12.26
N ASN A 95 -18.74 -1.78 -12.79
CA ASN A 95 -18.99 -1.71 -14.24
C ASN A 95 -18.86 -0.29 -14.80
N SER A 96 -18.50 0.68 -13.96
CA SER A 96 -18.40 2.10 -14.36
C SER A 96 -17.00 2.63 -14.11
N LEU A 97 -16.48 3.37 -15.11
CA LEU A 97 -15.19 4.05 -15.03
C LEU A 97 -15.09 4.97 -13.80
N VAL A 98 -16.17 5.70 -13.50
CA VAL A 98 -16.22 6.61 -12.34
C VAL A 98 -16.07 5.82 -11.02
N SER A 99 -16.72 4.66 -10.92
CA SER A 99 -16.59 3.80 -9.73
C SER A 99 -15.14 3.30 -9.56
N PHE A 100 -14.45 3.00 -10.65
CA PHE A 100 -13.01 2.63 -10.60
C PHE A 100 -12.14 3.78 -10.11
N TYR A 101 -12.41 5.01 -10.53
CA TYR A 101 -11.67 6.19 -10.03
C TYR A 101 -11.81 6.34 -8.52
N PHE A 102 -13.01 6.19 -7.98
CA PHE A 102 -13.23 6.34 -6.53
C PHE A 102 -12.71 5.15 -5.74
N VAL A 103 -13.08 3.94 -6.13
CA VAL A 103 -12.76 2.73 -5.35
C VAL A 103 -11.29 2.38 -5.49
N VAL A 104 -10.80 2.16 -6.70
CA VAL A 104 -9.43 1.72 -6.92
C VAL A 104 -8.45 2.89 -6.86
N GLY A 105 -8.79 4.03 -7.48
CA GLY A 105 -7.95 5.22 -7.48
C GLY A 105 -7.81 5.82 -6.08
N ILE A 106 -8.89 6.35 -5.52
CA ILE A 106 -8.81 7.11 -4.27
C ILE A 106 -8.68 6.18 -3.05
N CYS A 107 -9.64 5.27 -2.85
CA CYS A 107 -9.63 4.42 -1.66
C CYS A 107 -8.46 3.43 -1.68
N GLY A 108 -8.12 2.86 -2.85
CA GLY A 108 -6.97 1.98 -3.01
C GLY A 108 -5.65 2.70 -2.73
N GLY A 109 -5.47 3.93 -3.25
CA GLY A 109 -4.28 4.75 -3.00
C GLY A 109 -4.09 5.11 -1.52
N ILE A 110 -5.15 5.55 -0.84
CA ILE A 110 -5.11 5.84 0.60
C ILE A 110 -4.82 4.58 1.41
N GLY A 111 -5.48 3.46 1.10
CA GLY A 111 -5.25 2.18 1.75
C GLY A 111 -3.80 1.71 1.61
N ALA A 112 -3.24 1.79 0.40
CA ALA A 112 -1.84 1.44 0.14
C ALA A 112 -0.86 2.34 0.90
N ALA A 113 -1.15 3.63 1.02
CA ALA A 113 -0.34 4.56 1.80
C ALA A 113 -0.31 4.20 3.30
N MET A 114 -1.46 3.77 3.86
CA MET A 114 -1.57 3.38 5.27
C MET A 114 -0.87 2.06 5.61
N VAL A 115 -0.61 1.22 4.62
CA VAL A 115 0.14 -0.05 4.81
C VAL A 115 1.60 0.09 4.36
N GLY A 116 1.90 1.11 3.57
CA GLY A 116 3.16 1.29 2.84
C GLY A 116 4.34 1.79 3.65
N ILE A 117 5.12 2.64 3.00
CA ILE A 117 6.45 3.07 3.44
C ILE A 117 6.40 3.89 4.72
N VAL A 118 5.51 4.88 4.81
CA VAL A 118 5.48 5.86 5.91
C VAL A 118 5.26 5.21 7.28
N PRO A 119 4.20 4.40 7.49
CA PRO A 119 3.99 3.76 8.78
C PRO A 119 5.08 2.73 9.09
N THR A 120 5.65 2.08 8.08
CA THR A 120 6.73 1.12 8.28
C THR A 120 8.03 1.80 8.74
N GLN A 121 8.40 2.93 8.14
CA GLN A 121 9.54 3.74 8.61
C GLN A 121 9.35 4.19 10.05
N SER A 122 8.17 4.67 10.38
CA SER A 122 7.83 5.12 11.73
C SER A 122 7.91 3.97 12.74
N LEU A 123 7.42 2.78 12.38
CA LEU A 123 7.47 1.60 13.25
C LEU A 123 8.91 1.11 13.46
N ILE A 124 9.69 0.99 12.38
CA ILE A 124 11.11 0.58 12.45
C ILE A 124 11.92 1.58 13.29
N SER A 125 11.68 2.88 13.12
CA SER A 125 12.40 3.93 13.88
C SER A 125 12.12 3.87 15.38
N ARG A 126 10.94 3.44 15.79
CA ARG A 126 10.58 3.26 17.21
C ARG A 126 11.26 2.03 17.85
N TRP A 127 11.52 0.98 17.06
CA TRP A 127 12.08 -0.28 17.58
C TRP A 127 13.61 -0.38 17.42
N PHE A 128 14.18 0.22 16.37
CA PHE A 128 15.60 0.07 16.01
C PHE A 128 16.33 1.43 16.05
N HIS A 129 16.81 1.85 17.23
CA HIS A 129 17.52 3.13 17.35
C HIS A 129 18.96 3.07 16.78
N ARG A 130 19.68 1.97 16.95
CA ARG A 130 21.13 1.88 16.65
C ARG A 130 21.47 1.40 15.24
N ARG A 131 20.58 0.66 14.56
CA ARG A 131 20.77 0.11 13.21
C ARG A 131 19.60 0.39 12.27
N ARG A 132 18.89 1.47 12.51
CA ARG A 132 17.67 1.81 11.76
C ARG A 132 17.89 1.90 10.23
N GLY A 133 19.05 2.44 9.79
CA GLY A 133 19.37 2.56 8.38
C GLY A 133 19.47 1.19 7.68
N THR A 134 20.23 0.25 8.26
CA THR A 134 20.37 -1.10 7.71
C THR A 134 19.04 -1.85 7.68
N VAL A 135 18.25 -1.74 8.76
CA VAL A 135 16.94 -2.40 8.85
C VAL A 135 15.97 -1.83 7.83
N LEU A 136 15.97 -0.50 7.63
CA LEU A 136 15.17 0.16 6.59
C LEU A 136 15.59 -0.27 5.18
N SER A 137 16.88 -0.32 4.89
CA SER A 137 17.36 -0.74 3.56
C SER A 137 16.93 -2.17 3.22
N ILE A 138 17.01 -3.09 4.19
CA ILE A 138 16.54 -4.47 3.99
C ILE A 138 15.01 -4.51 3.87
N ALA A 139 14.27 -3.73 4.67
CA ALA A 139 12.82 -3.66 4.56
C ALA A 139 12.38 -3.12 3.18
N TYR A 140 13.13 -2.16 2.62
CA TYR A 140 12.85 -1.64 1.27
C TYR A 140 13.18 -2.62 0.14
N SER A 141 14.11 -3.55 0.31
CA SER A 141 14.31 -4.61 -0.67
C SER A 141 13.06 -5.50 -0.82
N GLY A 142 12.22 -5.56 0.21
CA GLY A 142 10.90 -6.19 0.15
C GLY A 142 9.97 -5.60 -0.92
N GLN A 143 10.16 -4.34 -1.32
CA GLN A 143 9.39 -3.75 -2.44
C GLN A 143 9.66 -4.47 -3.76
N GLY A 144 10.94 -4.72 -4.06
CA GLY A 144 11.33 -5.47 -5.25
C GLY A 144 10.79 -6.90 -5.23
N ILE A 145 10.86 -7.57 -4.09
CA ILE A 145 10.30 -8.92 -3.90
C ILE A 145 8.78 -8.89 -4.12
N GLY A 146 8.07 -7.90 -3.58
CA GLY A 146 6.63 -7.75 -3.76
C GLY A 146 6.21 -7.60 -5.22
N VAL A 147 6.98 -6.82 -6.01
CA VAL A 147 6.71 -6.63 -7.45
C VAL A 147 7.06 -7.89 -8.26
N MET A 148 8.04 -8.68 -7.82
CA MET A 148 8.42 -9.92 -8.53
C MET A 148 7.48 -11.10 -8.26
N LEU A 149 6.79 -11.12 -7.12
CA LEU A 149 5.94 -12.23 -6.69
C LEU A 149 4.46 -12.08 -7.10
N LEU A 150 4.03 -10.88 -7.42
CA LEU A 150 2.66 -10.53 -7.82
C LEU A 150 2.60 -10.07 -9.26
#